data_02601c5a32a2c8f444479ed7c7f57556
#
_entry.id   02601c5a32a2c8f444479ed7c7f57556
#
_cell.length_a   1.000
_cell.length_b   1.000
_cell.length_c   1.000
_cell.angle_alpha   90.00
_cell.angle_beta   90.00
_cell.angle_gamma   90.00
#
_symmetry.space_group_name_H-M   'P 1'
#
loop_
_entity.id
_entity.type
_entity.pdbx_description
1 polymer ?
#
loop_
_entity_poly.entity_id
_entity_poly.type
_entity_poly.pdbx_seq_one_letter_code
_entity_poly.pdbx_strand_id
1 'polypeptide(L)'
;MAESMQTVLVRAVQIAHDVEERSSANGLRFATFGETGVAAPDLQSMIEAVPPAITAVLKANTYFFVPLALREPAATEEAPKSSPDQAMVASAYSAEFDEEAICHRNVALGSGHQGVFISTRLMGDRFALCFEFFINIAHAFVDETGVPQAFADLIWQQAVTNVRGETSMDAWESRNLALGRPLHDEGFRPEPASSRRGRNFAITASASNQPAQIDEKERGMFVSAAFSDALAIYLLSLAVDFDYSELREREYPLLNPTALAARLRMIADLFPPNVGYEFAVRYRRRA
;
A
#
# COMPACT_ATOMS: atom_id res chain seq x y z
N MET A 1 1.91 40.57 -10.98
CA MET A 1 0.55 40.08 -10.68
C MET A 1 0.56 38.60 -11.11
N ALA A 2 0.59 37.68 -10.20
CA ALA A 2 0.46 36.26 -10.53
C ALA A 2 -1.02 36.06 -10.93
N GLU A 3 -1.27 35.69 -12.18
CA GLU A 3 -2.57 35.19 -12.59
C GLU A 3 -2.86 33.96 -11.72
N SER A 4 -3.87 34.04 -10.88
CA SER A 4 -4.43 32.89 -10.19
C SER A 4 -4.92 31.94 -11.28
N MET A 5 -4.12 30.94 -11.63
CA MET A 5 -4.58 29.86 -12.50
C MET A 5 -5.76 29.20 -11.79
N GLN A 6 -6.92 29.37 -12.37
CA GLN A 6 -8.16 28.82 -11.85
C GLN A 6 -8.06 27.29 -11.96
N THR A 7 -8.03 26.61 -10.83
CA THR A 7 -7.99 25.13 -10.81
C THR A 7 -9.27 24.58 -11.45
N VAL A 8 -9.11 23.82 -12.51
CA VAL A 8 -10.23 23.22 -13.24
C VAL A 8 -10.44 21.80 -12.75
N LEU A 9 -11.70 21.48 -12.41
CA LEU A 9 -12.13 20.14 -12.09
C LEU A 9 -12.57 19.42 -13.37
N VAL A 10 -12.01 18.23 -13.60
CA VAL A 10 -12.30 17.40 -14.78
C VAL A 10 -12.71 16.01 -14.31
N ARG A 11 -13.66 15.39 -15.00
CA ARG A 11 -14.03 13.99 -14.72
C ARG A 11 -12.88 13.05 -15.06
N ALA A 12 -12.59 12.10 -14.19
CA ALA A 12 -11.52 11.13 -14.36
C ALA A 12 -11.67 10.33 -15.68
N VAL A 13 -12.89 9.92 -16.04
CA VAL A 13 -13.18 9.22 -17.30
C VAL A 13 -12.86 10.08 -18.52
N GLN A 14 -13.12 11.39 -18.46
CA GLN A 14 -12.79 12.31 -19.55
C GLN A 14 -11.28 12.46 -19.70
N ILE A 15 -10.54 12.57 -18.57
CA ILE A 15 -9.06 12.59 -18.60
C ILE A 15 -8.53 11.32 -19.27
N ALA A 16 -9.04 10.15 -18.89
CA ALA A 16 -8.61 8.89 -19.50
C ALA A 16 -8.87 8.81 -21.00
N HIS A 17 -9.89 9.51 -21.49
CA HIS A 17 -10.18 9.59 -22.93
C HIS A 17 -9.30 10.63 -23.65
N ASP A 18 -8.99 11.75 -23.01
CA ASP A 18 -8.40 12.92 -23.69
C ASP A 18 -6.87 12.96 -23.58
N VAL A 19 -6.25 12.28 -22.58
CA VAL A 19 -4.80 12.25 -22.43
C VAL A 19 -4.17 11.09 -23.19
N GLU A 20 -2.99 11.35 -23.75
CA GLU A 20 -2.20 10.32 -24.41
C GLU A 20 -1.62 9.34 -23.39
N GLU A 21 -2.06 8.09 -23.45
CA GLU A 21 -1.46 6.99 -22.70
C GLU A 21 -0.07 6.66 -23.28
N ARG A 22 0.88 6.44 -22.35
CA ARG A 22 2.24 6.00 -22.66
C ARG A 22 2.45 4.59 -22.16
N SER A 23 3.31 3.86 -22.86
CA SER A 23 3.79 2.56 -22.37
C SER A 23 5.27 2.70 -21.99
N SER A 24 5.60 2.30 -20.77
CA SER A 24 7.00 2.24 -20.31
C SER A 24 7.72 1.03 -20.92
N ALA A 25 9.06 0.99 -20.77
CA ALA A 25 9.88 -0.10 -21.30
C ALA A 25 9.51 -1.48 -20.73
N ASN A 26 8.98 -1.54 -19.50
CA ASN A 26 8.49 -2.76 -18.86
C ASN A 26 7.02 -3.12 -19.23
N GLY A 27 6.38 -2.32 -20.08
CA GLY A 27 5.03 -2.55 -20.59
C GLY A 27 3.89 -2.00 -19.72
N LEU A 28 4.18 -1.29 -18.63
CA LEU A 28 3.16 -0.64 -17.82
C LEU A 28 2.59 0.60 -18.54
N ARG A 29 1.27 0.76 -18.54
CA ARG A 29 0.61 1.92 -19.14
C ARG A 29 0.42 3.01 -18.10
N PHE A 30 0.73 4.24 -18.50
CA PHE A 30 0.58 5.41 -17.64
C PHE A 30 0.30 6.68 -18.45
N ALA A 31 -0.22 7.68 -17.76
CA ALA A 31 -0.39 9.03 -18.29
C ALA A 31 -0.18 10.07 -17.19
N THR A 32 0.02 11.31 -17.60
CA THR A 32 0.10 12.46 -16.68
C THR A 32 -0.94 13.50 -17.09
N PHE A 33 -1.56 14.15 -16.10
CA PHE A 33 -2.51 15.22 -16.35
C PHE A 33 -2.25 16.39 -15.40
N GLY A 34 -2.30 17.63 -15.90
CA GLY A 34 -2.15 18.81 -15.10
C GLY A 34 -0.74 19.02 -14.51
N GLU A 35 -0.65 19.84 -13.47
CA GLU A 35 0.62 20.22 -12.82
C GLU A 35 1.02 19.23 -11.72
N THR A 36 1.55 18.08 -12.11
CA THR A 36 1.91 17.00 -11.15
C THR A 36 3.06 17.37 -10.20
N GLY A 37 3.93 18.30 -10.60
CA GLY A 37 5.14 18.63 -9.82
C GLY A 37 6.22 17.54 -9.79
N VAL A 38 6.04 16.45 -10.53
CA VAL A 38 6.99 15.34 -10.61
C VAL A 38 7.80 15.44 -11.89
N ALA A 39 9.12 15.37 -11.79
CA ALA A 39 10.00 15.38 -12.97
C ALA A 39 9.80 14.11 -13.80
N ALA A 40 9.71 14.25 -15.13
CA ALA A 40 9.49 13.11 -16.03
C ALA A 40 10.52 11.97 -15.88
N PRO A 41 11.83 12.22 -15.68
CA PRO A 41 12.80 11.15 -15.42
C PRO A 41 12.56 10.40 -14.12
N ASP A 42 12.11 11.09 -13.05
CA ASP A 42 11.83 10.46 -11.76
C ASP A 42 10.61 9.56 -11.86
N LEU A 43 9.55 10.03 -12.54
CA LEU A 43 8.36 9.25 -12.81
C LEU A 43 8.68 8.01 -13.65
N GLN A 44 9.45 8.18 -14.72
CA GLN A 44 9.90 7.07 -15.58
C GLN A 44 10.68 6.03 -14.78
N SER A 45 11.67 6.45 -13.99
CA SER A 45 12.47 5.55 -13.15
C SER A 45 11.61 4.77 -12.14
N MET A 46 10.63 5.43 -11.51
CA MET A 46 9.70 4.78 -10.59
C MET A 46 8.86 3.69 -11.30
N ILE A 47 8.32 4.01 -12.47
CA ILE A 47 7.49 3.07 -13.23
C ILE A 47 8.32 1.88 -13.72
N GLU A 48 9.51 2.13 -14.22
CA GLU A 48 10.42 1.09 -14.74
C GLU A 48 11.02 0.20 -13.64
N ALA A 49 10.91 0.57 -12.37
CA ALA A 49 11.30 -0.29 -11.26
C ALA A 49 10.40 -1.54 -11.13
N VAL A 50 9.16 -1.49 -11.65
CA VAL A 50 8.22 -2.63 -11.57
C VAL A 50 8.68 -3.78 -12.50
N PRO A 51 8.93 -5.00 -11.99
CA PRO A 51 9.36 -6.15 -12.80
C PRO A 51 8.37 -6.54 -13.92
N PRO A 52 8.85 -7.02 -15.08
CA PRO A 52 8.00 -7.39 -16.22
C PRO A 52 7.00 -8.49 -15.89
N ALA A 53 7.34 -9.40 -14.97
CA ALA A 53 6.43 -10.46 -14.54
C ALA A 53 5.19 -9.91 -13.83
N ILE A 54 5.32 -8.75 -13.16
CA ILE A 54 4.21 -8.06 -12.52
C ILE A 54 3.42 -7.25 -13.56
N THR A 55 4.10 -6.46 -14.39
CA THR A 55 3.41 -5.62 -15.39
C THR A 55 2.65 -6.44 -16.43
N ALA A 56 3.11 -7.66 -16.73
CA ALA A 56 2.43 -8.57 -17.65
C ALA A 56 1.00 -8.95 -17.19
N VAL A 57 0.74 -8.94 -15.90
CA VAL A 57 -0.57 -9.22 -15.29
C VAL A 57 -1.46 -7.97 -15.32
N LEU A 58 -0.88 -6.78 -15.20
CA LEU A 58 -1.60 -5.51 -15.03
C LEU A 58 -1.96 -4.81 -16.35
N LYS A 59 -2.10 -5.56 -17.44
CA LYS A 59 -2.38 -5.00 -18.79
C LYS A 59 -3.71 -4.27 -18.89
N ALA A 60 -4.66 -4.58 -18.02
CA ALA A 60 -5.95 -3.91 -17.98
C ALA A 60 -5.91 -2.56 -17.22
N ASN A 61 -4.80 -2.25 -16.53
CA ASN A 61 -4.68 -1.07 -15.70
C ASN A 61 -3.86 0.01 -16.40
N THR A 62 -4.31 1.27 -16.27
CA THR A 62 -3.55 2.47 -16.65
C THR A 62 -3.41 3.38 -15.43
N TYR A 63 -2.19 3.82 -15.14
CA TYR A 63 -1.89 4.66 -13.97
C TYR A 63 -1.81 6.13 -14.39
N PHE A 64 -2.70 6.94 -13.85
CA PHE A 64 -2.79 8.38 -14.12
C PHE A 64 -2.19 9.15 -12.95
N PHE A 65 -1.09 9.86 -13.20
CA PHE A 65 -0.48 10.75 -12.23
C PHE A 65 -1.08 12.15 -12.40
N VAL A 66 -1.78 12.60 -11.37
CA VAL A 66 -2.57 13.84 -11.41
C VAL A 66 -2.25 14.71 -10.19
N PRO A 67 -2.49 16.03 -10.23
CA PRO A 67 -2.25 16.89 -9.06
C PRO A 67 -3.02 16.42 -7.83
N LEU A 68 -4.36 16.28 -7.95
CA LEU A 68 -5.24 15.77 -6.89
C LEU A 68 -6.33 14.90 -7.51
N ALA A 69 -6.51 13.69 -6.96
CA ALA A 69 -7.72 12.90 -7.11
C ALA A 69 -8.68 13.24 -5.96
N LEU A 70 -9.96 13.41 -6.25
CA LEU A 70 -10.94 13.90 -5.29
C LEU A 70 -11.94 12.80 -4.94
N ARG A 71 -12.42 12.84 -3.70
CA ARG A 71 -13.52 12.00 -3.24
C ARG A 71 -14.78 12.37 -4.00
N GLU A 72 -15.60 11.37 -4.33
CA GLU A 72 -16.93 11.65 -4.83
C GLU A 72 -17.70 12.47 -3.79
N PRO A 73 -18.37 13.57 -4.20
CA PRO A 73 -19.27 14.26 -3.28
C PRO A 73 -20.29 13.26 -2.74
N ALA A 74 -20.48 13.26 -1.42
CA ALA A 74 -21.48 12.40 -0.78
C ALA A 74 -22.82 12.66 -1.45
N ALA A 75 -23.43 11.61 -2.02
CA ALA A 75 -24.78 11.72 -2.56
C ALA A 75 -25.69 12.17 -1.42
N THR A 76 -26.34 13.32 -1.58
CA THR A 76 -27.43 13.72 -0.70
C THR A 76 -28.46 12.59 -0.72
N GLU A 77 -29.10 12.29 0.42
CA GLU A 77 -30.00 11.13 0.61
C GLU A 77 -31.11 10.98 -0.46
N GLU A 78 -31.35 11.98 -1.30
CA GLU A 78 -32.33 12.01 -2.38
C GLU A 78 -31.77 11.78 -3.80
N ALA A 79 -30.44 11.65 -3.97
CA ALA A 79 -29.87 11.39 -5.29
C ALA A 79 -29.87 9.88 -5.59
N PRO A 80 -30.22 9.43 -6.83
CA PRO A 80 -30.10 8.03 -7.20
C PRO A 80 -28.63 7.60 -7.03
N LYS A 81 -28.43 6.42 -6.39
CA LYS A 81 -27.10 5.84 -6.11
C LYS A 81 -26.16 6.09 -7.27
N SER A 82 -25.15 6.91 -7.00
CA SER A 82 -24.21 7.51 -7.94
C SER A 82 -23.79 6.57 -9.06
N SER A 83 -23.89 7.04 -10.30
CA SER A 83 -23.19 6.43 -11.44
C SER A 83 -21.69 6.33 -11.12
N PRO A 84 -21.02 5.24 -11.53
CA PRO A 84 -19.54 5.08 -11.35
C PRO A 84 -18.70 6.18 -12.03
N ASP A 85 -19.33 7.13 -12.70
CA ASP A 85 -18.69 8.15 -13.55
C ASP A 85 -18.40 9.49 -12.85
N GLN A 86 -18.47 9.59 -11.53
CA GLN A 86 -18.37 10.90 -10.84
C GLN A 86 -17.00 11.19 -10.21
N ALA A 87 -16.00 10.34 -10.41
CA ALA A 87 -14.64 10.63 -9.94
C ALA A 87 -14.08 11.89 -10.62
N MET A 88 -13.62 12.86 -9.79
CA MET A 88 -13.11 14.14 -10.25
C MET A 88 -11.61 14.26 -9.98
N VAL A 89 -10.95 15.06 -10.80
CA VAL A 89 -9.51 15.35 -10.70
C VAL A 89 -9.32 16.85 -10.86
N ALA A 90 -8.47 17.43 -10.03
CA ALA A 90 -8.05 18.83 -10.17
C ALA A 90 -6.85 18.95 -11.13
N SER A 91 -6.85 19.95 -12.01
CA SER A 91 -5.75 20.19 -12.95
C SER A 91 -4.50 20.81 -12.32
N ALA A 92 -4.64 21.37 -11.11
CA ALA A 92 -3.56 21.90 -10.30
C ALA A 92 -3.88 21.71 -8.82
N TYR A 93 -2.87 21.80 -7.95
CA TYR A 93 -3.09 21.81 -6.51
C TYR A 93 -3.85 23.06 -6.08
N SER A 94 -4.82 22.86 -5.18
CA SER A 94 -5.53 23.95 -4.51
C SER A 94 -5.88 23.51 -3.09
N ALA A 95 -5.61 24.37 -2.11
CA ALA A 95 -5.97 24.14 -0.72
C ALA A 95 -7.50 24.06 -0.51
N GLU A 96 -8.29 24.55 -1.44
CA GLU A 96 -9.76 24.45 -1.42
C GLU A 96 -10.24 22.99 -1.48
N PHE A 97 -9.44 22.11 -2.09
CA PHE A 97 -9.78 20.69 -2.28
C PHE A 97 -9.06 19.76 -1.33
N ASP A 98 -8.29 20.26 -0.36
CA ASP A 98 -7.50 19.40 0.55
C ASP A 98 -8.36 18.40 1.33
N GLU A 99 -9.55 18.81 1.79
CA GLU A 99 -10.44 17.93 2.56
C GLU A 99 -11.09 16.83 1.71
N GLU A 100 -11.21 17.06 0.40
CA GLU A 100 -11.78 16.12 -0.56
C GLU A 100 -10.70 15.26 -1.26
N ALA A 101 -9.44 15.63 -1.09
CA ALA A 101 -8.34 14.96 -1.74
C ALA A 101 -8.09 13.56 -1.15
N ILE A 102 -7.81 12.60 -2.03
CA ILE A 102 -7.47 11.22 -1.68
C ILE A 102 -6.18 10.80 -2.37
N CYS A 103 -5.47 9.84 -1.78
CA CYS A 103 -4.18 9.38 -2.32
C CYS A 103 -4.33 8.79 -3.71
N HIS A 104 -5.35 7.93 -3.90
CA HIS A 104 -5.67 7.37 -5.21
C HIS A 104 -7.18 7.15 -5.39
N ARG A 105 -7.58 6.99 -6.65
CA ARG A 105 -8.94 6.64 -7.04
C ARG A 105 -8.93 5.60 -8.16
N ASN A 106 -9.64 4.49 -7.94
CA ASN A 106 -9.87 3.48 -8.99
C ASN A 106 -11.12 3.84 -9.78
N VAL A 107 -11.03 3.84 -11.11
CA VAL A 107 -12.10 4.24 -12.03
C VAL A 107 -12.27 3.19 -13.12
N ALA A 108 -13.47 2.66 -13.30
CA ALA A 108 -13.77 1.76 -14.41
C ALA A 108 -13.83 2.56 -15.71
N LEU A 109 -12.97 2.21 -16.68
CA LEU A 109 -12.89 2.88 -17.98
C LEU A 109 -13.68 2.15 -19.09
N GLY A 110 -14.40 1.10 -18.74
CA GLY A 110 -15.12 0.23 -19.69
C GLY A 110 -14.24 -0.86 -20.29
N SER A 111 -14.87 -1.84 -20.96
CA SER A 111 -14.19 -2.97 -21.64
C SER A 111 -13.20 -3.75 -20.74
N GLY A 112 -13.42 -3.79 -19.43
CA GLY A 112 -12.52 -4.43 -18.46
C GLY A 112 -11.25 -3.65 -18.15
N HIS A 113 -11.12 -2.40 -18.64
CA HIS A 113 -10.00 -1.52 -18.30
C HIS A 113 -10.29 -0.69 -17.06
N GLN A 114 -9.25 -0.46 -16.25
CA GLN A 114 -9.30 0.31 -15.02
C GLN A 114 -8.25 1.42 -15.03
N GLY A 115 -8.65 2.64 -14.69
CA GLY A 115 -7.76 3.75 -14.41
C GLY A 115 -7.48 3.87 -12.91
N VAL A 116 -6.22 3.99 -12.55
CA VAL A 116 -5.79 4.29 -11.18
C VAL A 116 -5.24 5.70 -11.15
N PHE A 117 -5.99 6.64 -10.55
CA PHE A 117 -5.62 8.06 -10.47
C PHE A 117 -4.90 8.31 -9.15
N ILE A 118 -3.62 8.71 -9.23
CA ILE A 118 -2.72 8.92 -8.08
C ILE A 118 -2.45 10.41 -7.90
N SER A 119 -2.74 10.93 -6.70
CA SER A 119 -2.50 12.32 -6.32
C SER A 119 -1.03 12.58 -6.06
N THR A 120 -0.36 13.31 -6.95
CA THR A 120 1.08 13.58 -6.82
C THR A 120 1.39 14.71 -5.84
N ARG A 121 0.49 15.68 -5.71
CA ARG A 121 0.69 16.86 -4.86
C ARG A 121 0.36 16.59 -3.39
N LEU A 122 -0.57 15.66 -3.13
CA LEU A 122 -0.94 15.25 -1.79
C LEU A 122 0.18 14.45 -1.10
N MET A 123 0.99 13.71 -1.86
CA MET A 123 2.03 12.84 -1.33
C MET A 123 3.20 13.59 -0.67
N GLY A 124 3.44 14.86 -1.03
CA GLY A 124 4.44 15.72 -0.39
C GLY A 124 5.88 15.42 -0.75
N ASP A 125 6.28 14.18 -0.89
CA ASP A 125 7.63 13.76 -1.23
C ASP A 125 7.69 12.55 -2.17
N ARG A 126 8.90 12.26 -2.67
CA ARG A 126 9.13 11.15 -3.61
C ARG A 126 8.91 9.77 -2.95
N PHE A 127 9.26 9.61 -1.68
CA PHE A 127 9.10 8.35 -0.95
C PHE A 127 7.61 8.01 -0.83
N ALA A 128 6.79 8.94 -0.35
CA ALA A 128 5.36 8.75 -0.20
C ALA A 128 4.67 8.46 -1.54
N LEU A 129 5.02 9.18 -2.61
CA LEU A 129 4.49 8.95 -3.96
C LEU A 129 4.88 7.56 -4.49
N CYS A 130 6.13 7.15 -4.33
CA CYS A 130 6.58 5.82 -4.73
C CYS A 130 5.83 4.72 -3.95
N PHE A 131 5.68 4.89 -2.64
CA PHE A 131 4.98 3.92 -1.81
C PHE A 131 3.51 3.79 -2.22
N GLU A 132 2.81 4.93 -2.41
CA GLU A 132 1.43 4.96 -2.87
C GLU A 132 1.26 4.27 -4.23
N PHE A 133 2.15 4.55 -5.19
CA PHE A 133 2.12 3.88 -6.48
C PHE A 133 2.34 2.36 -6.35
N PHE A 134 3.36 1.93 -5.59
CA PHE A 134 3.69 0.51 -5.47
C PHE A 134 2.68 -0.28 -4.66
N ILE A 135 2.03 0.30 -3.67
CA ILE A 135 0.95 -0.40 -2.95
C ILE A 135 -0.27 -0.63 -3.86
N ASN A 136 -0.59 0.31 -4.75
CA ASN A 136 -1.62 0.13 -5.75
C ASN A 136 -1.25 -0.93 -6.80
N ILE A 137 0.01 -1.00 -7.23
CA ILE A 137 0.53 -2.10 -8.07
C ILE A 137 0.34 -3.44 -7.36
N ALA A 138 0.70 -3.52 -6.08
CA ALA A 138 0.66 -4.75 -5.30
C ALA A 138 -0.78 -5.25 -5.09
N HIS A 139 -1.70 -4.36 -4.74
CA HIS A 139 -3.12 -4.71 -4.62
C HIS A 139 -3.71 -5.20 -5.95
N ALA A 140 -3.49 -4.46 -7.04
CA ALA A 140 -3.96 -4.86 -8.36
C ALA A 140 -3.38 -6.22 -8.79
N PHE A 141 -2.12 -6.51 -8.46
CA PHE A 141 -1.51 -7.80 -8.72
C PHE A 141 -2.20 -8.93 -7.94
N VAL A 142 -2.47 -8.72 -6.64
CA VAL A 142 -3.17 -9.70 -5.79
C VAL A 142 -4.59 -9.94 -6.29
N ASP A 143 -5.30 -8.90 -6.69
CA ASP A 143 -6.67 -9.01 -7.22
C ASP A 143 -6.73 -9.87 -8.49
N GLU A 144 -5.71 -9.78 -9.35
CA GLU A 144 -5.65 -10.53 -10.61
C GLU A 144 -5.13 -11.97 -10.47
N THR A 145 -4.16 -12.20 -9.56
CA THR A 145 -3.46 -13.50 -9.48
C THR A 145 -3.60 -14.23 -8.15
N GLY A 146 -4.05 -13.54 -7.12
CA GLY A 146 -3.93 -14.00 -5.74
C GLY A 146 -2.49 -13.97 -5.22
N VAL A 147 -2.29 -14.56 -4.04
CA VAL A 147 -0.99 -14.66 -3.39
C VAL A 147 -0.29 -15.97 -3.76
N PRO A 148 1.00 -15.95 -4.17
CA PRO A 148 1.77 -17.16 -4.41
C PRO A 148 1.80 -18.08 -3.18
N GLN A 149 1.52 -19.39 -3.36
CA GLN A 149 1.38 -20.34 -2.25
C GLN A 149 2.64 -20.41 -1.37
N ALA A 150 3.83 -20.40 -1.97
CA ALA A 150 5.08 -20.43 -1.22
C ALA A 150 5.25 -19.23 -0.29
N PHE A 151 4.77 -18.05 -0.72
CA PHE A 151 4.77 -16.86 0.13
C PHE A 151 3.71 -16.95 1.24
N ALA A 152 2.51 -17.43 0.92
CA ALA A 152 1.45 -17.64 1.90
C ALA A 152 1.91 -18.60 3.01
N ASP A 153 2.61 -19.68 2.66
CA ASP A 153 3.17 -20.66 3.62
C ASP A 153 4.24 -20.01 4.50
N LEU A 154 5.14 -19.21 3.93
CA LEU A 154 6.18 -18.48 4.69
C LEU A 154 5.57 -17.57 5.75
N ILE A 155 4.63 -16.68 5.35
CA ILE A 155 4.07 -15.70 6.28
C ILE A 155 3.18 -16.37 7.32
N TRP A 156 2.44 -17.41 6.94
CA TRP A 156 1.65 -18.19 7.89
C TRP A 156 2.55 -18.89 8.92
N GLN A 157 3.65 -19.47 8.49
CA GLN A 157 4.65 -20.05 9.40
C GLN A 157 5.22 -18.99 10.36
N GLN A 158 5.51 -17.77 9.88
CA GLN A 158 5.95 -16.66 10.73
C GLN A 158 4.86 -16.28 11.75
N ALA A 159 3.60 -16.24 11.34
CA ALA A 159 2.48 -15.91 12.21
C ALA A 159 2.28 -16.94 13.34
N VAL A 160 2.27 -18.24 13.03
CA VAL A 160 2.05 -19.32 14.01
C VAL A 160 3.26 -19.53 14.92
N THR A 161 4.48 -19.23 14.46
CA THR A 161 5.69 -19.24 15.30
C THR A 161 5.87 -17.95 16.10
N ASN A 162 4.86 -17.07 16.09
CA ASN A 162 4.82 -15.86 16.87
C ASN A 162 5.97 -14.88 16.58
N VAL A 163 6.37 -14.73 15.30
CA VAL A 163 7.30 -13.69 14.90
C VAL A 163 6.70 -12.33 15.26
N ARG A 164 7.51 -11.45 15.85
CA ARG A 164 7.07 -10.14 16.32
C ARG A 164 6.73 -9.20 15.16
N GLY A 165 5.58 -8.55 15.26
CA GLY A 165 5.19 -7.43 14.41
C GLY A 165 4.67 -7.83 13.04
N GLU A 166 4.23 -6.82 12.26
CA GLU A 166 3.78 -6.93 10.87
C GLU A 166 4.20 -5.71 10.05
N THR A 167 3.92 -5.76 8.75
CA THR A 167 4.30 -4.73 7.78
C THR A 167 3.34 -3.55 7.75
N SER A 168 2.07 -3.77 8.13
CA SER A 168 1.03 -2.74 8.24
C SER A 168 0.10 -3.02 9.42
N MET A 169 -0.75 -2.04 9.76
CA MET A 169 -1.78 -2.19 10.78
C MET A 169 -2.81 -3.25 10.33
N ASP A 170 -3.23 -3.22 9.06
CA ASP A 170 -4.22 -4.15 8.52
C ASP A 170 -3.72 -5.59 8.59
N ALA A 171 -2.46 -5.83 8.21
CA ALA A 171 -1.83 -7.14 8.36
C ALA A 171 -1.71 -7.56 9.84
N TRP A 172 -1.43 -6.61 10.74
CA TRP A 172 -1.35 -6.88 12.18
C TRP A 172 -2.70 -7.27 12.77
N GLU A 173 -3.76 -6.54 12.45
CA GLU A 173 -5.12 -6.80 12.92
C GLU A 173 -5.65 -8.14 12.40
N SER A 174 -5.62 -8.35 11.08
CA SER A 174 -6.10 -9.59 10.45
C SER A 174 -5.33 -10.82 10.94
N ARG A 175 -4.01 -10.73 11.15
CA ARG A 175 -3.22 -11.80 11.76
C ARG A 175 -3.70 -12.16 13.17
N ASN A 176 -3.93 -11.15 14.02
CA ASN A 176 -4.37 -11.40 15.38
C ASN A 176 -5.77 -12.00 15.41
N LEU A 177 -6.69 -11.50 14.58
CA LEU A 177 -8.03 -12.08 14.43
C LEU A 177 -7.96 -13.54 13.94
N ALA A 178 -7.16 -13.83 12.90
CA ALA A 178 -6.99 -15.17 12.37
C ALA A 178 -6.47 -16.18 13.41
N LEU A 179 -5.66 -15.71 14.37
CA LEU A 179 -5.10 -16.51 15.46
C LEU A 179 -5.95 -16.48 16.73
N GLY A 180 -7.14 -15.83 16.72
CA GLY A 180 -7.99 -15.68 17.90
C GLY A 180 -7.35 -14.87 19.02
N ARG A 181 -6.44 -13.93 18.70
CA ARG A 181 -5.76 -13.08 19.66
C ARG A 181 -6.52 -11.77 19.86
N PRO A 182 -6.55 -11.18 21.07
CA PRO A 182 -7.17 -9.87 21.27
C PRO A 182 -6.36 -8.78 20.54
N LEU A 183 -7.06 -7.83 19.89
CA LEU A 183 -6.47 -6.69 19.21
C LEU A 183 -5.81 -5.69 20.19
N HIS A 184 -6.26 -5.68 21.44
CA HIS A 184 -5.72 -4.88 22.53
C HIS A 184 -4.95 -5.82 23.45
N ASP A 185 -3.68 -6.07 23.15
CA ASP A 185 -2.78 -6.59 24.18
C ASP A 185 -2.37 -5.41 25.07
N GLU A 186 -2.98 -5.29 26.26
CA GLU A 186 -2.63 -4.29 27.29
C GLU A 186 -1.15 -4.43 27.77
N GLY A 187 -0.38 -5.32 27.15
CA GLY A 187 0.99 -5.68 27.48
C GLY A 187 2.07 -4.69 27.05
N PHE A 188 1.79 -3.65 26.29
CA PHE A 188 2.80 -2.65 25.91
C PHE A 188 2.66 -1.34 26.73
N ARG A 189 2.49 -1.46 28.06
CA ARG A 189 2.91 -0.38 28.96
C ARG A 189 4.40 -0.60 29.28
N PRO A 190 5.29 0.36 28.96
CA PRO A 190 6.62 0.37 29.55
C PRO A 190 6.40 0.50 31.07
N GLU A 191 6.70 -0.56 31.83
CA GLU A 191 6.68 -0.49 33.28
C GLU A 191 7.61 0.64 33.75
N PRO A 192 7.13 1.62 34.51
CA PRO A 192 8.04 2.52 35.22
C PRO A 192 8.86 1.68 36.20
N ALA A 193 10.18 1.73 36.06
CA ALA A 193 11.13 1.05 36.91
C ALA A 193 11.06 1.60 38.38
N SER A 194 10.00 1.29 39.08
CA SER A 194 9.95 1.41 40.58
C SER A 194 8.64 0.85 41.10
N SER A 195 8.57 -0.42 41.48
CA SER A 195 8.03 -0.84 42.80
C SER A 195 8.14 -2.36 42.94
N ARG A 196 9.28 -2.82 43.49
CA ARG A 196 9.33 -4.09 44.19
C ARG A 196 8.50 -3.93 45.46
N ARG A 197 7.28 -4.47 45.50
CA ARG A 197 6.64 -4.99 46.70
C ARG A 197 5.53 -5.97 46.29
N GLY A 198 5.68 -7.18 46.80
CA GLY A 198 4.83 -8.33 46.49
C GLY A 198 3.35 -8.12 46.80
N ARG A 199 2.54 -8.58 45.90
CA ARG A 199 1.19 -9.10 46.14
C ARG A 199 0.96 -10.27 45.20
N ASN A 200 0.77 -11.43 45.81
CA ASN A 200 0.26 -12.62 45.14
C ASN A 200 -1.15 -12.30 44.60
N PHE A 201 -1.25 -11.97 43.34
CA PHE A 201 -2.52 -12.06 42.60
C PHE A 201 -2.54 -13.43 41.91
N ALA A 202 -3.42 -14.29 42.41
CA ALA A 202 -3.81 -15.48 41.71
C ALA A 202 -4.47 -15.04 40.41
N ILE A 203 -3.74 -15.14 39.31
CA ILE A 203 -4.27 -15.01 37.96
C ILE A 203 -5.12 -16.26 37.77
N THR A 204 -6.42 -16.16 37.91
CA THR A 204 -7.38 -17.12 37.38
C THR A 204 -7.37 -16.96 35.85
N ALA A 205 -6.34 -17.47 35.21
CA ALA A 205 -6.36 -17.75 33.78
C ALA A 205 -7.40 -18.85 33.58
N SER A 206 -8.61 -18.48 33.22
CA SER A 206 -9.54 -19.38 32.55
C SER A 206 -8.95 -19.71 31.17
N ALA A 207 -7.94 -20.56 31.16
CA ALA A 207 -7.50 -21.22 29.96
C ALA A 207 -8.63 -22.14 29.50
N SER A 208 -9.51 -21.61 28.65
CA SER A 208 -10.36 -22.47 27.83
C SER A 208 -9.42 -23.29 26.94
N ASN A 209 -9.28 -24.55 27.26
CA ASN A 209 -8.45 -25.56 26.57
C ASN A 209 -9.10 -25.96 25.22
N GLN A 210 -9.74 -25.02 24.52
CA GLN A 210 -10.13 -25.24 23.13
C GLN A 210 -8.95 -24.79 22.25
N PRO A 211 -8.51 -25.65 21.31
CA PRO A 211 -7.54 -25.23 20.32
C PRO A 211 -8.10 -23.96 19.64
N ALA A 212 -7.31 -22.91 19.59
CA ALA A 212 -7.72 -21.65 18.95
C ALA A 212 -8.19 -22.01 17.53
N GLN A 213 -9.50 -21.82 17.29
CA GLN A 213 -10.06 -22.06 15.95
C GLN A 213 -9.52 -20.99 15.04
N ILE A 214 -8.74 -21.40 14.02
CA ILE A 214 -8.21 -20.50 13.01
C ILE A 214 -9.40 -19.94 12.23
N ASP A 215 -9.51 -18.62 12.14
CA ASP A 215 -10.45 -17.97 11.24
C ASP A 215 -9.84 -17.91 9.84
N GLU A 216 -10.34 -18.76 8.94
CA GLU A 216 -9.82 -18.86 7.57
C GLU A 216 -10.09 -17.61 6.71
N LYS A 217 -11.14 -16.85 7.01
CA LYS A 217 -11.42 -15.59 6.33
C LYS A 217 -10.35 -14.55 6.71
N GLU A 218 -10.13 -14.39 8.02
CA GLU A 218 -9.13 -13.45 8.52
C GLU A 218 -7.71 -13.87 8.12
N ARG A 219 -7.45 -15.19 8.07
CA ARG A 219 -6.20 -15.72 7.52
C ARG A 219 -6.02 -15.31 6.05
N GLY A 220 -7.06 -15.40 5.23
CA GLY A 220 -7.03 -14.95 3.84
C GLY A 220 -6.73 -13.45 3.73
N MET A 221 -7.39 -12.62 4.54
CA MET A 221 -7.14 -11.17 4.60
C MET A 221 -5.72 -10.85 5.03
N PHE A 222 -5.21 -11.51 6.09
CA PHE A 222 -3.83 -11.39 6.53
C PHE A 222 -2.82 -11.73 5.43
N VAL A 223 -3.04 -12.86 4.74
CA VAL A 223 -2.15 -13.33 3.66
C VAL A 223 -2.10 -12.31 2.53
N SER A 224 -3.26 -11.76 2.12
CA SER A 224 -3.34 -10.76 1.06
C SER A 224 -2.67 -9.44 1.47
N ALA A 225 -2.97 -8.92 2.66
CA ALA A 225 -2.38 -7.68 3.16
C ALA A 225 -0.85 -7.79 3.29
N ALA A 226 -0.37 -8.85 3.98
CA ALA A 226 1.06 -9.05 4.19
C ALA A 226 1.86 -9.27 2.89
N PHE A 227 1.25 -9.86 1.85
CA PHE A 227 1.88 -9.97 0.54
C PHE A 227 1.91 -8.63 -0.19
N SER A 228 0.78 -7.90 -0.22
CA SER A 228 0.72 -6.58 -0.87
C SER A 228 1.73 -5.61 -0.25
N ASP A 229 1.80 -5.55 1.07
CA ASP A 229 2.79 -4.74 1.79
C ASP A 229 4.23 -5.15 1.43
N ALA A 230 4.54 -6.44 1.51
CA ALA A 230 5.90 -6.93 1.24
C ALA A 230 6.30 -6.70 -0.24
N LEU A 231 5.35 -6.84 -1.19
CA LEU A 231 5.58 -6.53 -2.59
C LEU A 231 5.81 -5.04 -2.81
N ALA A 232 5.00 -4.17 -2.19
CA ALA A 232 5.18 -2.72 -2.27
C ALA A 232 6.52 -2.28 -1.67
N ILE A 233 6.93 -2.83 -0.52
CA ILE A 233 8.23 -2.57 0.12
C ILE A 233 9.39 -3.05 -0.78
N TYR A 234 9.25 -4.20 -1.42
CA TYR A 234 10.25 -4.68 -2.38
C TYR A 234 10.39 -3.72 -3.56
N LEU A 235 9.28 -3.32 -4.21
CA LEU A 235 9.30 -2.38 -5.32
C LEU A 235 9.86 -1.01 -4.91
N LEU A 236 9.51 -0.54 -3.71
CA LEU A 236 10.04 0.69 -3.15
C LEU A 236 11.56 0.62 -2.99
N SER A 237 12.09 -0.53 -2.54
CA SER A 237 13.55 -0.75 -2.37
C SER A 237 14.33 -0.76 -3.70
N LEU A 238 13.64 -0.96 -4.83
CA LEU A 238 14.24 -0.85 -6.17
C LEU A 238 14.32 0.61 -6.64
N ALA A 239 13.39 1.47 -6.18
CA ALA A 239 13.25 2.84 -6.67
C ALA A 239 13.92 3.90 -5.78
N VAL A 240 13.98 3.67 -4.47
CA VAL A 240 14.51 4.62 -3.49
C VAL A 240 15.27 3.92 -2.37
N ASP A 241 16.29 4.60 -1.81
CA ASP A 241 16.99 4.14 -0.59
C ASP A 241 16.24 4.70 0.63
N PHE A 242 15.82 3.83 1.54
CA PHE A 242 15.03 4.22 2.72
C PHE A 242 15.37 3.33 3.94
N ASP A 243 15.07 3.82 5.14
CA ASP A 243 15.08 3.01 6.36
C ASP A 243 13.70 2.39 6.59
N TYR A 244 13.67 1.09 6.89
CA TYR A 244 12.40 0.38 7.15
C TYR A 244 11.53 1.04 8.22
N SER A 245 12.14 1.73 9.17
CA SER A 245 11.39 2.48 10.21
C SER A 245 10.55 3.65 9.66
N GLU A 246 10.86 4.14 8.45
CA GLU A 246 10.11 5.23 7.79
C GLU A 246 8.73 4.77 7.30
N LEU A 247 8.53 3.45 7.13
CA LEU A 247 7.24 2.89 6.75
C LEU A 247 6.21 2.88 7.88
N ARG A 248 6.60 3.25 9.10
CA ARG A 248 5.73 3.20 10.26
C ARG A 248 4.77 4.39 10.32
N GLU A 249 3.54 4.20 9.89
CA GLU A 249 2.50 5.23 9.92
C GLU A 249 1.75 5.33 11.26
N ARG A 250 1.66 4.22 12.02
CA ARG A 250 0.86 4.12 13.26
C ARG A 250 1.58 3.35 14.35
N GLU A 251 1.04 3.37 15.56
CA GLU A 251 1.57 2.60 16.68
C GLU A 251 1.17 1.12 16.61
N TYR A 252 1.87 0.36 15.80
CA TYR A 252 1.86 -1.10 15.82
C TYR A 252 3.31 -1.61 15.82
N PRO A 253 3.57 -2.84 16.31
CA PRO A 253 4.92 -3.39 16.27
C PRO A 253 5.32 -3.74 14.83
N LEU A 254 6.36 -3.08 14.31
CA LEU A 254 6.93 -3.42 13.01
C LEU A 254 7.44 -4.87 13.00
N LEU A 255 7.30 -5.52 11.84
CA LEU A 255 7.79 -6.86 11.59
C LEU A 255 9.29 -6.96 11.89
N ASN A 256 9.68 -8.05 12.52
CA ASN A 256 11.10 -8.34 12.78
C ASN A 256 11.93 -8.23 11.48
N PRO A 257 13.06 -7.49 11.47
CA PRO A 257 13.84 -7.25 10.27
C PRO A 257 14.32 -8.52 9.54
N THR A 258 14.63 -9.60 10.29
CA THR A 258 15.02 -10.88 9.69
C THR A 258 13.84 -11.54 8.96
N ALA A 259 12.64 -11.46 9.53
CA ALA A 259 11.44 -12.00 8.92
C ALA A 259 11.02 -11.19 7.68
N LEU A 260 11.12 -9.86 7.74
CA LEU A 260 10.91 -9.00 6.57
C LEU A 260 11.90 -9.36 5.46
N ALA A 261 13.18 -9.44 5.78
CA ALA A 261 14.21 -9.79 4.79
C ALA A 261 13.96 -11.15 4.12
N ALA A 262 13.39 -12.12 4.85
CA ALA A 262 12.99 -13.41 4.28
C ALA A 262 11.83 -13.24 3.28
N ARG A 263 10.81 -12.42 3.63
CA ARG A 263 9.70 -12.09 2.72
C ARG A 263 10.20 -11.41 1.44
N LEU A 264 11.04 -10.36 1.58
CA LEU A 264 11.55 -9.59 0.45
C LEU A 264 12.45 -10.42 -0.48
N ARG A 265 13.29 -11.31 0.06
CA ARG A 265 14.10 -12.22 -0.75
C ARG A 265 13.23 -13.19 -1.54
N MET A 266 12.20 -13.75 -0.93
CA MET A 266 11.26 -14.62 -1.64
C MET A 266 10.55 -13.88 -2.77
N ILE A 267 10.16 -12.62 -2.56
CA ILE A 267 9.56 -11.80 -3.62
C ILE A 267 10.58 -11.52 -4.73
N ALA A 268 11.83 -11.20 -4.39
CA ALA A 268 12.89 -10.97 -5.37
C ALA A 268 13.20 -12.23 -6.21
N ASP A 269 13.09 -13.42 -5.61
CA ASP A 269 13.24 -14.70 -6.33
C ASP A 269 12.05 -14.97 -7.28
N LEU A 270 10.83 -14.60 -6.86
CA LEU A 270 9.61 -14.75 -7.67
C LEU A 270 9.54 -13.69 -8.80
N PHE A 271 9.97 -12.49 -8.51
CA PHE A 271 9.89 -11.31 -9.39
C PHE A 271 11.25 -10.60 -9.47
N PRO A 272 12.23 -11.16 -10.19
CA PRO A 272 13.56 -10.56 -10.30
C PRO A 272 13.48 -9.12 -10.81
N PRO A 273 14.36 -8.22 -10.30
CA PRO A 273 14.39 -6.82 -10.72
C PRO A 273 14.77 -6.68 -12.19
N ASN A 274 14.35 -5.57 -12.80
CA ASN A 274 14.75 -5.21 -14.15
C ASN A 274 16.24 -4.93 -14.26
N VAL A 275 16.79 -5.02 -15.46
CA VAL A 275 18.17 -4.60 -15.72
C VAL A 275 18.36 -3.13 -15.32
N GLY A 276 19.37 -2.86 -14.52
CA GLY A 276 19.65 -1.52 -13.98
C GLY A 276 19.06 -1.26 -12.60
N TYR A 277 18.24 -2.17 -12.07
CA TYR A 277 17.72 -2.11 -10.70
C TYR A 277 18.34 -3.23 -9.86
N GLU A 278 18.68 -2.92 -8.63
CA GLU A 278 19.32 -3.88 -7.71
C GLU A 278 18.53 -3.98 -6.42
N PHE A 279 18.21 -5.21 -6.01
CA PHE A 279 17.63 -5.49 -4.71
C PHE A 279 18.75 -5.85 -3.71
N ALA A 280 18.86 -5.06 -2.63
CA ALA A 280 19.81 -5.32 -1.55
C ALA A 280 19.20 -5.05 -0.17
N VAL A 281 19.24 -6.04 0.71
CA VAL A 281 18.90 -5.87 2.13
C VAL A 281 20.15 -5.50 2.91
N ARG A 282 20.19 -4.30 3.48
CA ARG A 282 21.31 -3.79 4.29
C ARG A 282 20.89 -3.67 5.74
N TYR A 283 21.64 -4.30 6.64
CA TYR A 283 21.45 -4.17 8.08
C TYR A 283 22.34 -3.06 8.63
N ARG A 284 21.73 -1.99 9.13
CA ARG A 284 22.45 -0.96 9.88
C ARG A 284 22.43 -1.30 11.38
N ARG A 285 23.57 -1.44 12.03
CA ARG A 285 23.62 -1.44 13.50
C ARG A 285 23.33 0.00 13.96
N ARG A 286 22.30 0.18 14.75
CA ARG A 286 22.14 1.42 15.53
C ARG A 286 23.26 1.40 16.58
N ALA A 287 24.13 2.44 16.54
CA ALA A 287 25.18 2.67 17.53
C ALA A 287 24.57 3.06 18.89
#